data_77df31d129b647eae967b4856af24337
#
_entry.id   77df31d129b647eae967b4856af24337
#
_cell.length_a   1.000
_cell.length_b   1.000
_cell.length_c   1.000
_cell.angle_alpha   90.00
_cell.angle_beta   90.00
_cell.angle_gamma   90.00
#
_symmetry.space_group_name_H-M   'P 1'
#
loop_
_entity.id
_entity.type
_entity.pdbx_description
1 polymer ?
#
loop_
_entity_poly.entity_id
_entity_poly.type
_entity_poly.pdbx_seq_one_letter_code
_entity_poly.pdbx_strand_id
1 'polypeptide(L)'
;MAHPLDFRGNISSEFSYFGRSSVGTDNFNFNSSVAAEVEVTHDLNDNIRLIAHPFARWDEHDDERSRFVLRELLLSANFSNWEINAGVGTVFWGVTESRQLVDLINQTDAVEATDNEDKLGQLMLNVKWFSDYGEFEAFLLPRFEERTFKGPNGRPFLGITVDRDLTTFESAQGDQHLDVALRWTHSVDAWDIGLHYFDGTLRDPLLQVTQTDTGPVLAPRYLLVQQAGWDAQGLYGDLAVKTELIVQGGDEVDLHVETVSGIEYTWVGALSPMQEKEMLPDDWCTPDTRNPFKKLICNDRIDLGLVLEYLWDERGESSNQPFQNDLLAGVRLSFNDTATTDALLGLVQDLDGGATTLSLEASTRLFESFRLSVESTKFFNTGGDASLQAFENESYIKADLSYFF
;
A
#
# COMPACT_ATOMS: atom_id res chain seq x y z
N MET A 1 -6.90 37.28 -10.49
CA MET A 1 -5.60 37.01 -11.16
C MET A 1 -5.64 35.56 -11.64
N ALA A 2 -5.02 35.20 -12.76
CA ALA A 2 -4.97 33.81 -13.15
C ALA A 2 -4.04 33.07 -12.15
N HIS A 3 -4.54 32.06 -11.45
CA HIS A 3 -3.73 31.22 -10.60
C HIS A 3 -2.80 30.39 -11.49
N PRO A 4 -1.49 30.28 -11.18
CA PRO A 4 -0.59 29.51 -11.99
C PRO A 4 -0.98 28.03 -11.94
N LEU A 5 -0.74 27.32 -13.04
CA LEU A 5 -0.74 25.86 -13.08
C LEU A 5 0.52 25.40 -12.37
N ASP A 6 0.38 24.56 -11.37
CA ASP A 6 1.51 23.91 -10.71
C ASP A 6 1.57 22.45 -11.16
N PHE A 7 2.77 21.94 -11.41
CA PHE A 7 2.99 20.55 -11.78
C PHE A 7 4.28 20.02 -11.16
N ARG A 8 4.24 18.80 -10.72
CA ARG A 8 5.37 18.02 -10.23
C ARG A 8 5.24 16.60 -10.74
N GLY A 9 6.33 15.92 -10.93
CA GLY A 9 6.27 14.56 -11.42
C GLY A 9 7.57 13.81 -11.26
N ASN A 10 7.53 12.54 -11.64
CA ASN A 10 8.73 11.73 -11.75
C ASN A 10 8.70 10.81 -12.96
N ILE A 11 9.88 10.37 -13.34
CA ILE A 11 10.10 9.26 -14.28
C ILE A 11 10.94 8.25 -13.54
N SER A 12 10.48 7.00 -13.50
CA SER A 12 11.16 5.91 -12.81
C SER A 12 11.57 4.79 -13.76
N SER A 13 12.66 4.12 -13.40
CA SER A 13 13.12 2.88 -14.06
C SER A 13 13.27 1.81 -13.00
N GLU A 14 12.52 0.74 -13.14
CA GLU A 14 12.46 -0.38 -12.22
C GLU A 14 13.14 -1.59 -12.82
N PHE A 15 13.89 -2.31 -11.99
CA PHE A 15 14.55 -3.58 -12.33
C PHE A 15 14.25 -4.59 -11.24
N SER A 16 13.67 -5.72 -11.64
CA SER A 16 13.34 -6.82 -10.74
C SER A 16 14.13 -8.08 -11.09
N TYR A 17 14.63 -8.77 -10.05
CA TYR A 17 15.31 -10.05 -10.19
C TYR A 17 14.59 -11.11 -9.33
N PHE A 18 14.25 -12.23 -9.96
CA PHE A 18 13.62 -13.38 -9.35
C PHE A 18 14.62 -14.54 -9.31
N GLY A 19 14.89 -15.06 -8.10
CA GLY A 19 15.92 -16.07 -7.88
C GLY A 19 15.55 -17.47 -8.38
N ARG A 20 14.29 -17.73 -8.70
CA ARG A 20 13.77 -19.02 -9.19
C ARG A 20 12.88 -18.83 -10.41
N SER A 21 12.72 -19.92 -11.17
CA SER A 21 11.80 -19.97 -12.30
C SER A 21 10.36 -19.96 -11.84
N SER A 22 9.54 -19.13 -12.48
CA SER A 22 8.09 -19.12 -12.27
C SER A 22 7.42 -20.36 -12.86
N VAL A 23 6.22 -20.67 -12.38
CA VAL A 23 5.32 -21.62 -13.01
C VAL A 23 4.50 -21.00 -14.15
N GLY A 24 4.68 -19.70 -14.40
CA GLY A 24 4.03 -18.96 -15.49
C GLY A 24 4.50 -19.37 -16.88
N THR A 25 3.92 -18.74 -17.91
CA THR A 25 4.16 -19.07 -19.32
C THR A 25 5.54 -18.66 -19.80
N ASP A 26 6.07 -17.54 -19.32
CA ASP A 26 7.41 -17.06 -19.66
C ASP A 26 8.33 -17.19 -18.45
N ASN A 27 9.42 -17.94 -18.64
CA ASN A 27 10.35 -18.26 -17.60
C ASN A 27 11.52 -17.28 -17.61
N PHE A 28 11.31 -16.07 -17.13
CA PHE A 28 12.36 -15.06 -16.99
C PHE A 28 12.75 -14.83 -15.52
N ASN A 29 13.99 -14.42 -15.31
CA ASN A 29 14.51 -14.07 -13.99
C ASN A 29 14.68 -12.54 -13.81
N PHE A 30 14.67 -11.78 -14.92
CA PHE A 30 14.81 -10.33 -14.91
C PHE A 30 13.60 -9.70 -15.57
N ASN A 31 13.10 -8.63 -14.98
CA ASN A 31 12.11 -7.75 -15.57
C ASN A 31 12.59 -6.31 -15.50
N SER A 32 12.25 -5.52 -16.51
CA SER A 32 12.48 -4.08 -16.51
C SER A 32 11.20 -3.34 -16.86
N SER A 33 10.99 -2.20 -16.23
CA SER A 33 9.88 -1.32 -16.56
C SER A 33 10.27 0.15 -16.44
N VAL A 34 9.53 1.00 -17.13
CA VAL A 34 9.66 2.46 -17.04
C VAL A 34 8.28 3.05 -16.78
N ALA A 35 8.19 3.93 -15.79
CA ALA A 35 6.95 4.63 -15.48
C ALA A 35 7.16 6.14 -15.48
N ALA A 36 6.09 6.87 -15.68
CA ALA A 36 6.03 8.31 -15.55
C ALA A 36 4.70 8.70 -14.89
N GLU A 37 4.77 9.63 -13.95
CA GLU A 37 3.61 10.23 -13.33
C GLU A 37 3.78 11.74 -13.19
N VAL A 38 2.66 12.45 -13.29
CA VAL A 38 2.64 13.91 -13.17
C VAL A 38 1.42 14.30 -12.35
N GLU A 39 1.63 15.00 -11.26
CA GLU A 39 0.55 15.67 -10.54
C GLU A 39 0.43 17.10 -11.04
N VAL A 40 -0.78 17.45 -11.45
CA VAL A 40 -1.13 18.80 -11.94
C VAL A 40 -2.18 19.38 -11.01
N THR A 41 -1.91 20.54 -10.44
CA THR A 41 -2.87 21.26 -9.62
C THR A 41 -3.16 22.65 -10.22
N HIS A 42 -4.43 23.04 -10.19
CA HIS A 42 -4.86 24.35 -10.67
C HIS A 42 -5.95 24.92 -9.78
N ASP A 43 -5.66 26.05 -9.15
CA ASP A 43 -6.66 26.78 -8.39
C ASP A 43 -7.56 27.57 -9.36
N LEU A 44 -8.82 27.15 -9.50
CA LEU A 44 -9.81 27.85 -10.32
C LEU A 44 -10.24 29.18 -9.67
N ASN A 45 -10.25 29.20 -8.34
CA ASN A 45 -10.43 30.37 -7.48
C ASN A 45 -9.94 30.05 -6.06
N ASP A 46 -10.12 30.98 -5.11
CA ASP A 46 -9.64 30.84 -3.72
C ASP A 46 -10.21 29.62 -2.99
N ASN A 47 -11.31 29.05 -3.45
CA ASN A 47 -12.01 27.95 -2.80
C ASN A 47 -12.04 26.67 -3.63
N ILE A 48 -11.75 26.71 -4.92
CA ILE A 48 -11.93 25.57 -5.82
C ILE A 48 -10.60 25.22 -6.50
N ARG A 49 -10.18 23.98 -6.35
CA ARG A 49 -8.96 23.40 -6.94
C ARG A 49 -9.29 22.21 -7.82
N LEU A 50 -8.65 22.14 -8.95
CA LEU A 50 -8.62 20.95 -9.81
C LEU A 50 -7.29 20.21 -9.59
N ILE A 51 -7.36 18.89 -9.38
CA ILE A 51 -6.22 18.00 -9.24
C ILE A 51 -6.32 16.96 -10.35
N ALA A 52 -5.22 16.68 -11.04
CA ALA A 52 -5.11 15.60 -12.01
C ALA A 52 -3.79 14.86 -11.81
N HIS A 53 -3.84 13.53 -11.76
CA HIS A 53 -2.68 12.67 -11.54
C HIS A 53 -2.66 11.51 -12.56
N PRO A 54 -2.27 11.77 -13.82
CA PRO A 54 -2.03 10.72 -14.79
C PRO A 54 -0.76 9.93 -14.48
N PHE A 55 -0.83 8.63 -14.67
CA PHE A 55 0.25 7.66 -14.54
C PHE A 55 0.32 6.80 -15.81
N ALA A 56 1.52 6.47 -16.25
CA ALA A 56 1.76 5.54 -17.35
C ALA A 56 2.97 4.66 -17.04
N ARG A 57 2.87 3.38 -17.35
CA ARG A 57 3.97 2.42 -17.27
C ARG A 57 4.06 1.60 -18.54
N TRP A 58 5.27 1.29 -18.92
CA TRP A 58 5.62 0.24 -19.86
C TRP A 58 6.44 -0.82 -19.13
N ASP A 59 6.06 -2.09 -19.25
CA ASP A 59 6.73 -3.23 -18.66
C ASP A 59 7.19 -4.17 -19.78
N GLU A 60 8.36 -4.79 -19.63
CA GLU A 60 8.98 -5.61 -20.66
C GLU A 60 8.22 -6.93 -20.90
N HIS A 61 7.62 -7.51 -19.86
CA HIS A 61 7.01 -8.86 -19.91
C HIS A 61 5.52 -8.85 -19.64
N ASP A 62 4.99 -7.93 -18.87
CA ASP A 62 3.59 -7.90 -18.46
C ASP A 62 2.79 -6.81 -19.20
N ASP A 63 1.98 -7.26 -20.16
CA ASP A 63 1.09 -6.38 -20.93
C ASP A 63 0.01 -5.73 -20.04
N GLU A 64 -0.46 -6.42 -18.98
CA GLU A 64 -1.44 -5.88 -18.02
C GLU A 64 -0.83 -4.75 -17.16
N ARG A 65 0.47 -4.77 -16.98
CA ARG A 65 1.22 -3.71 -16.30
C ARG A 65 1.59 -2.55 -17.23
N SER A 66 1.59 -2.79 -18.56
CA SER A 66 1.86 -1.78 -19.60
C SER A 66 0.59 -0.99 -19.91
N ARG A 67 0.36 0.14 -19.19
CA ARG A 67 -0.92 0.84 -19.21
C ARG A 67 -0.81 2.33 -18.92
N PHE A 68 -1.90 3.03 -19.20
CA PHE A 68 -2.16 4.39 -18.76
C PHE A 68 -3.32 4.40 -17.78
N VAL A 69 -3.15 5.05 -16.63
CA VAL A 69 -4.15 5.16 -15.56
C VAL A 69 -4.29 6.62 -15.14
N LEU A 70 -5.51 7.05 -14.91
CA LEU A 70 -5.79 8.31 -14.26
C LEU A 70 -6.02 8.03 -12.76
N ARG A 71 -4.97 8.18 -11.96
CA ARG A 71 -5.03 7.94 -10.50
C ARG A 71 -5.96 8.93 -9.82
N GLU A 72 -5.90 10.22 -10.25
CA GLU A 72 -6.80 11.26 -9.76
C GLU A 72 -7.23 12.21 -10.87
N LEU A 73 -8.51 12.58 -10.82
CA LEU A 73 -9.10 13.74 -11.51
C LEU A 73 -10.20 14.28 -10.60
N LEU A 74 -9.83 15.17 -9.71
CA LEU A 74 -10.65 15.59 -8.59
C LEU A 74 -10.88 17.08 -8.60
N LEU A 75 -12.13 17.49 -8.45
CA LEU A 75 -12.51 18.86 -8.14
C LEU A 75 -12.71 18.96 -6.63
N SER A 76 -11.88 19.75 -5.95
CA SER A 76 -11.96 20.01 -4.51
C SER A 76 -12.46 21.43 -4.25
N ALA A 77 -13.49 21.56 -3.43
CA ALA A 77 -14.08 22.84 -3.02
C ALA A 77 -14.01 22.97 -1.50
N ASN A 78 -13.28 23.99 -1.03
CA ASN A 78 -13.04 24.26 0.39
C ASN A 78 -13.82 25.49 0.86
N PHE A 79 -14.63 25.31 1.89
CA PHE A 79 -15.38 26.36 2.57
C PHE A 79 -15.00 26.33 4.06
N SER A 80 -15.33 27.34 4.85
CA SER A 80 -14.78 27.50 6.22
C SER A 80 -14.69 26.19 7.06
N ASN A 81 -15.71 25.36 7.07
CA ASN A 81 -15.76 24.07 7.80
C ASN A 81 -16.29 22.91 6.94
N TRP A 82 -16.26 23.04 5.64
CA TRP A 82 -16.66 21.98 4.71
C TRP A 82 -15.61 21.84 3.62
N GLU A 83 -15.35 20.61 3.24
CA GLU A 83 -14.64 20.27 2.03
C GLU A 83 -15.51 19.31 1.20
N ILE A 84 -15.61 19.58 -0.10
CA ILE A 84 -16.38 18.75 -1.03
C ILE A 84 -15.46 18.35 -2.16
N ASN A 85 -15.27 17.06 -2.35
CA ASN A 85 -14.47 16.48 -3.40
C ASN A 85 -15.35 15.68 -4.35
N ALA A 86 -15.23 15.93 -5.66
CA ALA A 86 -16.00 15.23 -6.68
C ALA A 86 -15.11 14.84 -7.86
N GLY A 87 -15.13 13.58 -8.25
CA GLY A 87 -14.34 13.03 -9.35
C GLY A 87 -13.69 11.72 -9.00
N VAL A 88 -12.57 11.40 -9.66
CA VAL A 88 -11.74 10.24 -9.37
C VAL A 88 -10.66 10.65 -8.39
N GLY A 89 -10.55 9.96 -7.25
CA GLY A 89 -9.56 10.28 -6.22
C GLY A 89 -9.13 9.07 -5.43
N THR A 90 -8.06 9.25 -4.65
CA THR A 90 -7.52 8.25 -3.74
C THR A 90 -7.68 8.72 -2.30
N VAL A 91 -8.04 7.79 -1.42
CA VAL A 91 -8.21 8.00 0.02
C VAL A 91 -7.49 6.88 0.73
N PHE A 92 -6.81 7.21 1.79
CA PHE A 92 -6.16 6.22 2.65
C PHE A 92 -6.71 6.30 4.07
N TRP A 93 -7.12 5.16 4.60
CA TRP A 93 -7.50 4.96 5.99
C TRP A 93 -6.61 3.86 6.58
N GLY A 94 -6.18 4.02 7.81
CA GLY A 94 -5.39 3.02 8.51
C GLY A 94 -4.29 3.62 9.36
N VAL A 95 -3.82 2.83 10.33
CA VAL A 95 -2.77 3.21 11.28
C VAL A 95 -1.72 2.11 11.46
N THR A 96 -2.03 0.87 11.07
CA THR A 96 -1.16 -0.30 11.21
C THR A 96 -0.19 -0.42 10.03
N GLU A 97 0.90 -1.16 10.21
CA GLU A 97 1.98 -1.31 9.23
C GLU A 97 1.73 -2.50 8.29
N SER A 98 1.28 -3.63 8.84
CA SER A 98 1.21 -4.89 8.10
C SER A 98 0.00 -5.00 7.18
N ARG A 99 -1.17 -4.56 7.62
CA ARG A 99 -2.44 -4.62 6.89
C ARG A 99 -3.41 -3.59 7.45
N GLN A 100 -3.95 -2.76 6.56
CA GLN A 100 -4.95 -1.74 6.91
C GLN A 100 -6.36 -2.31 6.65
N LEU A 101 -7.02 -2.79 7.71
CA LEU A 101 -8.36 -3.38 7.62
C LEU A 101 -9.45 -2.36 7.30
N VAL A 102 -9.21 -1.10 7.69
CA VAL A 102 -10.16 0.00 7.53
C VAL A 102 -10.04 0.71 6.18
N ASP A 103 -9.00 0.42 5.37
CA ASP A 103 -8.74 1.06 4.07
C ASP A 103 -9.54 0.43 2.94
N LEU A 104 -10.79 0.85 2.80
CA LEU A 104 -11.79 0.18 1.96
C LEU A 104 -12.42 1.06 0.86
N ILE A 105 -12.02 2.34 0.73
CA ILE A 105 -12.61 3.21 -0.30
C ILE A 105 -12.07 2.85 -1.67
N ASN A 106 -10.76 2.78 -1.82
CA ASN A 106 -10.09 2.51 -3.09
C ASN A 106 -9.78 1.03 -3.29
N GLN A 107 -9.83 0.60 -4.52
CA GLN A 107 -9.39 -0.73 -4.91
C GLN A 107 -7.86 -0.79 -5.01
N THR A 108 -7.28 -1.94 -4.68
CA THR A 108 -5.85 -2.21 -4.83
C THR A 108 -5.45 -2.32 -6.29
N ASP A 109 -4.32 -1.71 -6.63
CA ASP A 109 -3.66 -1.81 -7.92
C ASP A 109 -2.61 -2.93 -7.92
N ALA A 110 -3.07 -4.19 -7.90
CA ALA A 110 -2.21 -5.35 -7.68
C ALA A 110 -1.25 -5.68 -8.84
N VAL A 111 -1.33 -5.01 -9.99
CA VAL A 111 -0.29 -5.12 -11.01
C VAL A 111 0.95 -4.29 -10.66
N GLU A 112 0.80 -3.20 -9.89
CA GLU A 112 1.93 -2.35 -9.51
C GLU A 112 2.74 -2.99 -8.39
N ALA A 113 2.08 -3.32 -7.27
CA ALA A 113 2.73 -3.91 -6.12
C ALA A 113 1.91 -5.04 -5.50
N THR A 114 2.53 -5.85 -4.65
CA THR A 114 1.91 -6.98 -3.97
C THR A 114 1.61 -6.70 -2.50
N ASP A 115 2.02 -5.54 -2.00
CA ASP A 115 1.84 -5.08 -0.61
C ASP A 115 0.47 -4.44 -0.34
N ASN A 116 -0.37 -4.24 -1.38
CA ASN A 116 -1.65 -3.54 -1.35
C ASN A 116 -1.58 -2.03 -1.06
N GLU A 117 -0.41 -1.42 -1.15
CA GLU A 117 -0.26 0.03 -0.93
C GLU A 117 -0.68 0.84 -2.16
N ASP A 118 -0.39 0.35 -3.37
CA ASP A 118 -0.82 1.01 -4.60
C ASP A 118 -2.33 0.91 -4.79
N LYS A 119 -3.00 2.06 -4.99
CA LYS A 119 -4.46 2.15 -5.13
C LYS A 119 -4.88 2.69 -6.48
N LEU A 120 -5.99 2.15 -6.98
CA LEU A 120 -6.70 2.70 -8.13
C LEU A 120 -7.55 3.90 -7.70
N GLY A 121 -7.66 4.89 -8.59
CA GLY A 121 -8.55 6.01 -8.37
C GLY A 121 -10.02 5.56 -8.34
N GLN A 122 -10.77 5.96 -7.33
CA GLN A 122 -12.19 5.67 -7.16
C GLN A 122 -13.04 6.86 -7.55
N LEU A 123 -14.04 6.64 -8.41
CA LEU A 123 -15.04 7.67 -8.69
C LEU A 123 -15.89 7.92 -7.43
N MET A 124 -15.87 9.16 -6.93
CA MET A 124 -16.52 9.51 -5.68
C MET A 124 -17.12 10.92 -5.64
N LEU A 125 -18.09 11.08 -4.75
CA LEU A 125 -18.43 12.34 -4.12
C LEU A 125 -18.15 12.19 -2.63
N ASN A 126 -17.19 12.95 -2.12
CA ASN A 126 -16.82 13.00 -0.71
C ASN A 126 -17.18 14.36 -0.13
N VAL A 127 -17.81 14.35 1.03
CA VAL A 127 -18.13 15.56 1.80
C VAL A 127 -17.54 15.40 3.19
N LYS A 128 -16.70 16.37 3.58
CA LYS A 128 -16.10 16.47 4.91
C LYS A 128 -16.67 17.65 5.66
N TRP A 129 -16.95 17.44 6.92
CA TRP A 129 -17.38 18.48 7.85
C TRP A 129 -16.46 18.54 9.06
N PHE A 130 -15.81 19.67 9.26
CA PHE A 130 -14.92 19.95 10.38
C PHE A 130 -15.68 20.61 11.52
N SER A 131 -15.62 20.02 12.71
CA SER A 131 -16.29 20.51 13.90
C SER A 131 -15.41 20.38 15.14
N ASP A 132 -15.82 21.00 16.23
CA ASP A 132 -15.15 20.84 17.56
C ASP A 132 -15.26 19.39 18.11
N TYR A 133 -16.13 18.57 17.53
CA TYR A 133 -16.34 17.16 17.89
C TYR A 133 -15.64 16.18 16.97
N GLY A 134 -14.76 16.68 16.09
CA GLY A 134 -14.04 15.89 15.12
C GLY A 134 -14.44 16.18 13.68
N GLU A 135 -13.87 15.41 12.79
CA GLU A 135 -14.12 15.43 11.36
C GLU A 135 -15.13 14.32 11.01
N PHE A 136 -16.15 14.67 10.23
CA PHE A 136 -17.14 13.75 9.71
C PHE A 136 -17.03 13.72 8.20
N GLU A 137 -16.94 12.51 7.64
CA GLU A 137 -16.87 12.29 6.21
C GLU A 137 -18.02 11.41 5.74
N ALA A 138 -18.54 11.71 4.56
CA ALA A 138 -19.49 10.87 3.84
C ALA A 138 -19.05 10.69 2.40
N PHE A 139 -19.12 9.45 1.91
CA PHE A 139 -18.76 9.06 0.56
C PHE A 139 -19.95 8.47 -0.17
N LEU A 140 -20.13 8.88 -1.42
CA LEU A 140 -20.96 8.20 -2.41
C LEU A 140 -20.03 7.72 -3.53
N LEU A 141 -20.04 6.42 -3.79
CA LEU A 141 -19.18 5.74 -4.76
C LEU A 141 -20.07 5.11 -5.83
N PRO A 142 -20.40 5.85 -6.91
CA PRO A 142 -21.45 5.44 -7.86
C PRO A 142 -20.99 4.37 -8.85
N ARG A 143 -19.71 4.04 -8.86
CA ARG A 143 -19.13 3.00 -9.69
C ARG A 143 -18.00 2.32 -8.96
N PHE A 144 -18.03 0.99 -8.96
CA PHE A 144 -16.96 0.14 -8.44
C PHE A 144 -15.82 0.03 -9.44
N GLU A 145 -14.57 0.10 -8.96
CA GLU A 145 -13.37 -0.17 -9.74
C GLU A 145 -12.86 -1.58 -9.43
N GLU A 146 -12.68 -2.40 -10.46
CA GLU A 146 -12.21 -3.78 -10.28
C GLU A 146 -10.71 -3.82 -9.97
N ARG A 147 -10.30 -4.78 -9.11
CA ARG A 147 -8.88 -5.04 -8.84
C ARG A 147 -8.15 -5.41 -10.13
N THR A 148 -6.96 -4.87 -10.29
CA THR A 148 -6.03 -5.29 -11.33
C THR A 148 -5.28 -6.55 -10.92
N PHE A 149 -4.84 -7.33 -11.88
CA PHE A 149 -4.02 -8.53 -11.64
C PHE A 149 -2.93 -8.60 -12.68
N LYS A 150 -1.78 -9.17 -12.30
CA LYS A 150 -0.70 -9.43 -13.24
C LYS A 150 -1.14 -10.42 -14.32
N GLY A 151 -0.68 -10.18 -15.53
CA GLY A 151 -0.90 -11.06 -16.65
C GLY A 151 -0.18 -12.41 -16.52
N PRO A 152 -0.38 -13.33 -17.49
CA PRO A 152 0.25 -14.66 -17.47
C PRO A 152 1.78 -14.62 -17.50
N ASN A 153 2.36 -13.52 -17.96
CA ASN A 153 3.80 -13.27 -17.98
C ASN A 153 4.25 -12.31 -16.88
N GLY A 154 3.35 -11.82 -16.02
CA GLY A 154 3.67 -10.94 -14.90
C GLY A 154 4.20 -11.72 -13.69
N ARG A 155 5.12 -11.10 -12.92
CA ARG A 155 5.66 -11.68 -11.69
C ARG A 155 5.60 -10.66 -10.54
N PRO A 156 5.33 -11.09 -9.28
CA PRO A 156 5.01 -12.46 -8.83
C PRO A 156 3.71 -12.99 -9.44
N PHE A 157 3.65 -14.30 -9.71
CA PHE A 157 2.53 -14.93 -10.41
C PHE A 157 1.72 -15.87 -9.49
N LEU A 158 0.41 -15.82 -9.55
CA LEU A 158 -0.50 -16.62 -8.72
C LEU A 158 -0.57 -18.12 -9.11
N GLY A 159 0.17 -18.54 -10.14
CA GLY A 159 0.13 -19.92 -10.66
C GLY A 159 -0.99 -20.20 -11.65
N ILE A 160 -2.06 -19.40 -11.64
CA ILE A 160 -3.19 -19.42 -12.58
C ILE A 160 -3.50 -17.98 -12.95
N THR A 161 -3.77 -17.72 -14.24
CA THR A 161 -4.13 -16.39 -14.73
C THR A 161 -5.52 -15.99 -14.23
N VAL A 162 -5.65 -14.73 -13.82
CA VAL A 162 -6.95 -14.13 -13.50
C VAL A 162 -7.54 -13.56 -14.80
N ASP A 163 -8.74 -13.98 -15.14
CA ASP A 163 -9.49 -13.51 -16.32
C ASP A 163 -10.60 -12.57 -15.88
N ARG A 164 -10.37 -11.26 -16.04
CA ARG A 164 -11.30 -10.20 -15.65
C ARG A 164 -12.52 -10.12 -16.56
N ASP A 165 -12.46 -10.64 -17.79
CA ASP A 165 -13.63 -10.70 -18.69
C ASP A 165 -14.71 -11.65 -18.14
N LEU A 166 -14.34 -12.53 -17.21
CA LEU A 166 -15.26 -13.44 -16.51
C LEU A 166 -15.69 -12.91 -15.14
N THR A 167 -15.43 -11.64 -14.83
CA THR A 167 -15.86 -11.01 -13.56
C THR A 167 -17.38 -11.12 -13.38
N THR A 168 -17.78 -11.45 -12.17
CA THR A 168 -19.20 -11.48 -11.75
C THR A 168 -19.41 -10.68 -10.47
N PHE A 169 -20.63 -10.17 -10.31
CA PHE A 169 -21.03 -9.39 -9.14
C PHE A 169 -22.26 -10.03 -8.49
N GLU A 170 -22.34 -9.96 -7.16
CA GLU A 170 -23.55 -10.29 -6.42
C GLU A 170 -24.67 -9.28 -6.72
N SER A 171 -24.30 -8.01 -6.82
CA SER A 171 -25.23 -6.94 -7.20
C SER A 171 -25.76 -7.14 -8.63
N ALA A 172 -27.07 -7.06 -8.81
CA ALA A 172 -27.69 -7.02 -10.12
C ALA A 172 -27.32 -5.78 -10.96
N GLN A 173 -26.77 -4.74 -10.33
CA GLN A 173 -26.30 -3.52 -10.97
C GLN A 173 -24.82 -3.65 -11.45
N GLY A 174 -24.15 -4.76 -11.11
CA GLY A 174 -22.74 -4.97 -11.47
C GLY A 174 -21.84 -3.91 -10.82
N ASP A 175 -20.92 -3.39 -11.63
CA ASP A 175 -19.99 -2.30 -11.25
C ASP A 175 -20.66 -0.94 -10.98
N GLN A 176 -21.97 -0.80 -11.29
CA GLN A 176 -22.75 0.42 -11.07
C GLN A 176 -23.53 0.39 -9.75
N HIS A 177 -23.23 -0.53 -8.85
CA HIS A 177 -23.76 -0.50 -7.50
C HIS A 177 -23.28 0.78 -6.79
N LEU A 178 -24.22 1.47 -6.12
CA LEU A 178 -23.89 2.64 -5.34
C LEU A 178 -23.40 2.21 -3.96
N ASP A 179 -22.10 2.29 -3.75
CA ASP A 179 -21.51 2.07 -2.43
C ASP A 179 -21.52 3.36 -1.61
N VAL A 180 -21.65 3.23 -0.30
CA VAL A 180 -21.67 4.36 0.64
C VAL A 180 -20.71 4.11 1.79
N ALA A 181 -20.02 5.16 2.24
CA ALA A 181 -19.19 5.11 3.43
C ALA A 181 -19.37 6.36 4.30
N LEU A 182 -19.28 6.16 5.61
CA LEU A 182 -19.25 7.21 6.61
C LEU A 182 -18.02 7.02 7.47
N ARG A 183 -17.35 8.12 7.81
CA ARG A 183 -16.21 8.13 8.75
C ARG A 183 -16.33 9.28 9.73
N TRP A 184 -15.90 9.04 10.95
CA TRP A 184 -15.67 10.05 11.96
C TRP A 184 -14.27 9.86 12.52
N THR A 185 -13.53 10.96 12.64
CA THR A 185 -12.20 10.97 13.25
C THR A 185 -12.10 12.07 14.30
N HIS A 186 -11.42 11.78 15.38
CA HIS A 186 -11.20 12.75 16.45
C HIS A 186 -9.92 12.47 17.22
N SER A 187 -9.18 13.54 17.55
CA SER A 187 -8.01 13.46 18.41
C SER A 187 -8.38 13.81 19.85
N VAL A 188 -8.06 12.91 20.78
CA VAL A 188 -8.31 13.10 22.22
C VAL A 188 -7.01 12.84 22.98
N ASP A 189 -6.43 13.88 23.55
CA ASP A 189 -5.12 13.84 24.23
C ASP A 189 -4.03 13.25 23.33
N ALA A 190 -3.55 12.05 23.65
CA ALA A 190 -2.51 11.33 22.91
C ALA A 190 -3.06 10.33 21.87
N TRP A 191 -4.39 10.27 21.70
CA TRP A 191 -5.04 9.32 20.82
C TRP A 191 -5.68 9.99 19.62
N ASP A 192 -5.44 9.43 18.43
CA ASP A 192 -6.24 9.64 17.24
C ASP A 192 -7.14 8.43 17.07
N ILE A 193 -8.45 8.66 16.89
CA ILE A 193 -9.49 7.63 16.82
C ILE A 193 -10.30 7.84 15.56
N GLY A 194 -10.51 6.78 14.80
CA GLY A 194 -11.41 6.73 13.66
C GLY A 194 -12.52 5.70 13.87
N LEU A 195 -13.74 6.02 13.45
CA LEU A 195 -14.86 5.09 13.34
C LEU A 195 -15.39 5.16 11.92
N HIS A 196 -15.77 4.02 11.35
CA HIS A 196 -16.36 4.00 10.02
C HIS A 196 -17.53 3.01 9.92
N TYR A 197 -18.37 3.26 8.92
CA TYR A 197 -19.37 2.34 8.41
C TYR A 197 -19.32 2.35 6.88
N PHE A 198 -19.45 1.18 6.29
CA PHE A 198 -19.47 0.97 4.85
C PHE A 198 -20.59 0.01 4.48
N ASP A 199 -21.27 0.28 3.37
CA ASP A 199 -22.25 -0.60 2.73
C ASP A 199 -21.96 -0.58 1.23
N GLY A 200 -21.54 -1.70 0.66
CA GLY A 200 -21.15 -1.74 -0.73
C GLY A 200 -20.40 -3.00 -1.15
N THR A 201 -19.70 -2.89 -2.26
CA THR A 201 -18.97 -3.98 -2.91
C THR A 201 -17.64 -4.25 -2.21
N LEU A 202 -17.41 -5.49 -1.79
CA LEU A 202 -16.16 -5.93 -1.16
C LEU A 202 -14.97 -5.72 -2.11
N ARG A 203 -13.89 -5.12 -1.60
CA ARG A 203 -12.70 -4.81 -2.42
C ARG A 203 -11.89 -6.06 -2.77
N ASP A 204 -11.92 -7.08 -1.93
CA ASP A 204 -11.24 -8.35 -2.15
C ASP A 204 -12.17 -9.34 -2.85
N PRO A 205 -11.93 -9.68 -4.13
CA PRO A 205 -12.80 -10.62 -4.84
C PRO A 205 -12.57 -12.07 -4.39
N LEU A 206 -13.63 -12.87 -4.44
CA LEU A 206 -13.48 -14.32 -4.45
C LEU A 206 -12.95 -14.76 -5.81
N LEU A 207 -11.78 -15.39 -5.84
CA LEU A 207 -11.19 -15.94 -7.07
C LEU A 207 -11.71 -17.37 -7.29
N GLN A 208 -12.57 -17.57 -8.28
CA GLN A 208 -13.20 -18.86 -8.57
C GLN A 208 -12.51 -19.53 -9.77
N VAL A 209 -12.09 -20.80 -9.61
CA VAL A 209 -11.52 -21.57 -10.72
C VAL A 209 -12.61 -21.86 -11.75
N THR A 210 -12.44 -21.36 -12.96
CA THR A 210 -13.35 -21.53 -14.09
C THR A 210 -12.63 -22.22 -15.24
N GLN A 211 -13.29 -23.20 -15.88
CA GLN A 211 -12.73 -23.87 -17.05
C GLN A 211 -13.10 -23.11 -18.32
N THR A 212 -12.07 -22.80 -19.13
CA THR A 212 -12.22 -22.20 -20.45
C THR A 212 -11.70 -23.15 -21.54
N ASP A 213 -11.89 -22.81 -22.81
CA ASP A 213 -11.36 -23.59 -23.95
C ASP A 213 -9.81 -23.66 -23.94
N THR A 214 -9.16 -22.70 -23.29
CA THR A 214 -7.69 -22.60 -23.19
C THR A 214 -7.12 -23.19 -21.90
N GLY A 215 -7.95 -23.60 -20.97
CA GLY A 215 -7.56 -24.17 -19.68
C GLY A 215 -8.25 -23.49 -18.49
N PRO A 216 -7.83 -23.83 -17.24
CA PRO A 216 -8.39 -23.22 -16.05
C PRO A 216 -7.89 -21.77 -15.88
N VAL A 217 -8.78 -20.89 -15.46
CA VAL A 217 -8.51 -19.50 -15.08
C VAL A 217 -9.18 -19.17 -13.75
N LEU A 218 -8.76 -18.11 -13.10
CA LEU A 218 -9.43 -17.53 -11.93
C LEU A 218 -10.38 -16.43 -12.40
N ALA A 219 -11.68 -16.58 -12.13
CA ALA A 219 -12.70 -15.59 -12.41
C ALA A 219 -13.01 -14.79 -11.11
N PRO A 220 -12.86 -13.46 -11.09
CA PRO A 220 -13.21 -12.65 -9.93
C PRO A 220 -14.71 -12.62 -9.69
N ARG A 221 -15.12 -12.74 -8.43
CA ARG A 221 -16.51 -12.52 -8.00
C ARG A 221 -16.54 -11.52 -6.86
N TYR A 222 -17.25 -10.42 -7.04
CA TYR A 222 -17.39 -9.37 -6.05
C TYR A 222 -18.72 -9.49 -5.30
N LEU A 223 -18.62 -9.54 -3.97
CA LEU A 223 -19.74 -9.68 -3.05
C LEU A 223 -20.14 -8.33 -2.45
N LEU A 224 -21.36 -8.24 -1.94
CA LEU A 224 -21.84 -7.11 -1.18
C LEU A 224 -21.62 -7.34 0.32
N VAL A 225 -21.13 -6.31 1.00
CA VAL A 225 -20.87 -6.37 2.45
C VAL A 225 -21.31 -5.10 3.15
N GLN A 226 -21.62 -5.27 4.43
CA GLN A 226 -21.68 -4.19 5.41
C GLN A 226 -20.50 -4.36 6.34
N GLN A 227 -19.77 -3.27 6.57
CA GLN A 227 -18.63 -3.24 7.48
C GLN A 227 -18.76 -2.07 8.44
N ALA A 228 -18.52 -2.33 9.70
CA ALA A 228 -18.28 -1.30 10.70
C ALA A 228 -16.92 -1.56 11.33
N GLY A 229 -16.18 -0.50 11.62
CA GLY A 229 -14.88 -0.68 12.21
C GLY A 229 -14.35 0.58 12.88
N TRP A 230 -13.21 0.40 13.52
CA TRP A 230 -12.50 1.47 14.18
C TRP A 230 -11.00 1.29 14.01
N ASP A 231 -10.30 2.41 14.04
CA ASP A 231 -8.86 2.49 14.11
C ASP A 231 -8.48 3.47 15.22
N ALA A 232 -7.37 3.19 15.89
CA ALA A 232 -6.86 4.08 16.91
C ALA A 232 -5.33 4.01 16.98
N GLN A 233 -4.70 5.19 17.13
CA GLN A 233 -3.29 5.32 17.39
C GLN A 233 -3.06 6.19 18.61
N GLY A 234 -2.29 5.68 19.56
CA GLY A 234 -1.88 6.42 20.77
C GLY A 234 -0.39 6.65 20.79
N LEU A 235 0.05 7.90 21.07
CA LEU A 235 1.47 8.27 21.11
C LEU A 235 1.90 8.63 22.53
N TYR A 236 2.85 7.88 23.10
CA TYR A 236 3.36 8.05 24.46
C TYR A 236 4.90 8.18 24.45
N GLY A 237 5.38 9.39 24.19
CA GLY A 237 6.82 9.63 23.99
C GLY A 237 7.30 8.90 22.73
N ASP A 238 8.20 7.94 22.91
CA ASP A 238 8.79 7.16 21.81
C ASP A 238 7.99 5.88 21.48
N LEU A 239 6.87 5.63 22.17
CA LEU A 239 5.98 4.48 21.97
C LEU A 239 4.73 4.90 21.22
N ALA A 240 4.44 4.24 20.10
CA ALA A 240 3.15 4.25 19.42
C ALA A 240 2.42 2.93 19.70
N VAL A 241 1.12 3.01 19.97
CA VAL A 241 0.20 1.87 20.08
C VAL A 241 -0.82 2.04 18.98
N LYS A 242 -0.99 1.00 18.15
CA LYS A 242 -1.86 1.04 16.97
C LYS A 242 -2.84 -0.11 17.00
N THR A 243 -4.07 0.11 16.58
CA THR A 243 -5.05 -0.98 16.47
C THR A 243 -6.11 -0.64 15.43
N GLU A 244 -6.50 -1.67 14.68
CA GLU A 244 -7.64 -1.65 13.77
C GLU A 244 -8.52 -2.85 14.07
N LEU A 245 -9.84 -2.68 14.00
CA LEU A 245 -10.82 -3.73 14.14
C LEU A 245 -11.97 -3.48 13.19
N ILE A 246 -12.42 -4.54 12.52
CA ILE A 246 -13.62 -4.53 11.70
C ILE A 246 -14.55 -5.66 12.08
N VAL A 247 -15.85 -5.41 11.89
CA VAL A 247 -16.91 -6.40 11.86
C VAL A 247 -17.55 -6.31 10.49
N GLN A 248 -17.50 -7.39 9.73
CA GLN A 248 -17.95 -7.44 8.34
C GLN A 248 -18.89 -8.62 8.13
N GLY A 249 -19.90 -8.46 7.27
CA GLY A 249 -20.82 -9.51 6.85
C GLY A 249 -21.68 -9.06 5.68
N GLY A 250 -22.40 -10.01 5.05
CA GLY A 250 -23.28 -9.76 3.91
C GLY A 250 -24.20 -10.96 3.66
N ASP A 251 -24.94 -10.95 2.57
CA ASP A 251 -25.86 -12.07 2.27
C ASP A 251 -25.07 -13.35 1.93
N GLU A 252 -23.94 -13.23 1.24
CA GLU A 252 -23.03 -14.34 0.89
C GLU A 252 -21.73 -14.34 1.72
N VAL A 253 -21.59 -13.45 2.69
CA VAL A 253 -20.43 -13.34 3.59
C VAL A 253 -20.87 -13.51 5.03
N ASP A 254 -20.41 -14.57 5.69
CA ASP A 254 -20.68 -14.78 7.09
C ASP A 254 -20.14 -13.63 7.95
N LEU A 255 -20.92 -13.24 8.98
CA LEU A 255 -20.49 -12.21 9.91
C LEU A 255 -19.23 -12.68 10.64
N HIS A 256 -18.18 -11.86 10.59
CA HIS A 256 -16.88 -12.15 11.20
C HIS A 256 -16.20 -10.89 11.70
N VAL A 257 -15.17 -11.09 12.48
CA VAL A 257 -14.31 -10.03 13.06
C VAL A 257 -12.89 -10.22 12.59
N GLU A 258 -12.24 -9.11 12.21
CA GLU A 258 -10.80 -9.05 11.95
C GLU A 258 -10.17 -7.95 12.81
N THR A 259 -8.94 -8.15 13.26
CA THR A 259 -8.19 -7.15 14.01
C THR A 259 -6.70 -7.19 13.69
N VAL A 260 -6.09 -6.02 13.66
CA VAL A 260 -4.63 -5.84 13.68
C VAL A 260 -4.30 -4.92 14.84
N SER A 261 -3.38 -5.33 15.70
CA SER A 261 -2.99 -4.54 16.86
C SER A 261 -1.49 -4.63 17.07
N GLY A 262 -0.85 -3.50 17.34
CA GLY A 262 0.60 -3.48 17.46
C GLY A 262 1.14 -2.32 18.25
N ILE A 263 2.45 -2.37 18.40
CA ILE A 263 3.27 -1.34 19.05
C ILE A 263 4.48 -1.03 18.18
N GLU A 264 4.86 0.22 18.17
CA GLU A 264 6.12 0.69 17.62
C GLU A 264 6.87 1.49 18.66
N TYR A 265 8.13 1.16 18.89
CA TYR A 265 8.99 1.91 19.78
C TYR A 265 10.22 2.41 19.04
N THR A 266 10.47 3.72 19.10
CA THR A 266 11.59 4.36 18.41
C THR A 266 12.63 4.86 19.42
N TRP A 267 13.84 4.30 19.36
CA TRP A 267 15.00 4.87 20.08
C TRP A 267 15.65 5.93 19.21
N VAL A 268 15.45 7.19 19.57
CA VAL A 268 16.04 8.33 18.86
C VAL A 268 17.55 8.36 19.12
N GLY A 269 18.35 8.32 18.05
CA GLY A 269 19.81 8.32 18.13
C GLY A 269 20.41 7.06 18.75
N ALA A 270 19.69 5.92 18.70
CA ALA A 270 20.12 4.65 19.31
C ALA A 270 21.43 4.11 18.73
N LEU A 271 21.64 4.30 17.44
CA LEU A 271 22.84 3.90 16.75
C LEU A 271 23.59 5.17 16.33
N SER A 272 24.49 5.63 17.19
CA SER A 272 25.49 6.64 16.79
C SER A 272 26.64 5.91 16.10
N PRO A 273 26.88 6.13 14.83
CA PRO A 273 28.06 5.56 14.21
C PRO A 273 29.30 6.12 14.91
N MET A 274 29.91 5.32 15.72
CA MET A 274 31.21 5.50 16.35
C MET A 274 31.41 6.78 17.21
N GLN A 275 31.03 6.73 18.48
CA GLN A 275 31.76 7.47 19.51
C GLN A 275 33.24 7.03 19.62
N GLU A 276 33.62 5.92 18.98
CA GLU A 276 35.01 5.49 18.85
C GLU A 276 35.64 6.06 17.57
N LYS A 277 35.89 7.36 17.58
CA LYS A 277 36.76 8.04 16.58
C LYS A 277 38.19 7.44 16.44
N GLU A 278 38.51 6.43 17.24
CA GLU A 278 39.84 5.81 17.26
C GLU A 278 40.09 4.76 16.14
N MET A 279 39.01 4.28 15.46
CA MET A 279 39.19 3.25 14.41
C MET A 279 39.10 3.74 12.97
N LEU A 280 38.70 4.98 12.73
CA LEU A 280 38.68 5.56 11.39
C LEU A 280 39.73 6.65 11.24
N PRO A 281 40.37 6.82 10.08
CA PRO A 281 41.22 7.96 9.81
C PRO A 281 40.50 9.29 10.04
N ASP A 282 41.18 10.30 10.58
CA ASP A 282 40.59 11.63 10.91
C ASP A 282 39.94 12.34 9.71
N ASP A 283 40.22 11.90 8.49
CA ASP A 283 39.70 12.42 7.23
C ASP A 283 38.57 11.58 6.64
N TRP A 284 38.17 10.48 7.31
CA TRP A 284 37.12 9.58 6.76
C TRP A 284 35.72 10.24 6.77
N CYS A 285 35.40 10.96 7.84
CA CYS A 285 34.11 11.65 7.99
C CYS A 285 34.26 13.17 7.80
N THR A 286 34.71 13.61 6.62
CA THR A 286 34.74 15.03 6.29
C THR A 286 33.40 15.48 5.67
N PRO A 287 32.94 16.73 5.94
CA PRO A 287 31.67 17.26 5.42
C PRO A 287 31.56 17.28 3.89
N ASP A 288 32.70 17.16 3.17
CA ASP A 288 32.79 17.27 1.72
C ASP A 288 32.93 15.91 1.00
N THR A 289 32.52 14.80 1.64
CA THR A 289 32.56 13.51 0.95
C THR A 289 31.40 13.38 -0.03
N ARG A 290 31.69 13.39 -1.33
CA ARG A 290 30.78 13.09 -2.43
C ARG A 290 30.40 11.60 -2.50
N ASN A 291 30.89 10.76 -1.59
CA ASN A 291 30.59 9.34 -1.55
C ASN A 291 29.36 9.11 -0.66
N PRO A 292 28.22 8.67 -1.22
CA PRO A 292 26.97 8.46 -0.46
C PRO A 292 27.14 7.43 0.66
N PHE A 293 27.95 6.38 0.46
CA PHE A 293 28.22 5.38 1.50
C PHE A 293 29.03 5.95 2.68
N LYS A 294 29.96 6.88 2.43
CA LYS A 294 30.66 7.55 3.51
C LYS A 294 29.74 8.48 4.31
N LYS A 295 28.82 9.19 3.64
CA LYS A 295 27.81 10.01 4.32
C LYS A 295 26.90 9.15 5.21
N LEU A 296 26.50 7.98 4.74
CA LEU A 296 25.67 7.06 5.48
C LEU A 296 26.33 6.59 6.79
N ILE A 297 27.64 6.26 6.74
CA ILE A 297 28.43 5.76 7.88
C ILE A 297 28.79 6.88 8.87
N CYS A 298 28.90 8.14 8.39
CA CYS A 298 29.34 9.27 9.18
C CYS A 298 28.21 10.13 9.74
N ASN A 299 26.97 9.68 9.65
CA ASN A 299 25.84 10.41 10.21
C ASN A 299 25.78 10.27 11.74
N ASP A 300 25.54 11.37 12.42
CA ASP A 300 25.66 11.43 13.89
C ASP A 300 24.49 10.81 14.64
N ARG A 301 23.37 10.48 13.97
CA ARG A 301 22.16 9.96 14.62
C ARG A 301 21.40 9.03 13.70
N ILE A 302 21.28 7.77 14.09
CA ILE A 302 20.39 6.80 13.46
C ILE A 302 19.32 6.42 14.47
N ASP A 303 18.06 6.60 14.13
CA ASP A 303 16.95 6.16 14.94
C ASP A 303 16.65 4.70 14.62
N LEU A 304 16.38 3.93 15.67
CA LEU A 304 16.01 2.52 15.60
C LEU A 304 14.56 2.35 16.05
N GLY A 305 13.69 1.99 15.13
CA GLY A 305 12.31 1.60 15.40
C GLY A 305 12.17 0.08 15.49
N LEU A 306 11.41 -0.40 16.46
CA LEU A 306 10.95 -1.78 16.53
C LEU A 306 9.44 -1.79 16.39
N VAL A 307 8.93 -2.57 15.43
CA VAL A 307 7.50 -2.76 15.16
C VAL A 307 7.13 -4.18 15.53
N LEU A 308 6.01 -4.35 16.22
CA LEU A 308 5.42 -5.65 16.51
C LEU A 308 3.91 -5.55 16.34
N GLU A 309 3.34 -6.35 15.43
CA GLU A 309 1.89 -6.38 15.18
C GLU A 309 1.38 -7.82 15.18
N TYR A 310 0.19 -8.01 15.72
CA TYR A 310 -0.54 -9.26 15.69
C TYR A 310 -1.79 -9.08 14.82
N LEU A 311 -1.95 -9.97 13.84
CA LEU A 311 -3.05 -10.01 12.88
C LEU A 311 -3.93 -11.22 13.19
N TRP A 312 -5.24 -10.99 13.25
CA TRP A 312 -6.19 -12.05 13.53
C TRP A 312 -7.48 -11.88 12.72
N ASP A 313 -7.94 -12.99 12.13
CA ASP A 313 -9.19 -13.12 11.40
C ASP A 313 -9.96 -14.30 11.98
N GLU A 314 -11.20 -14.05 12.45
CA GLU A 314 -12.07 -15.07 13.06
C GLU A 314 -12.30 -16.28 12.16
N ARG A 315 -12.25 -16.10 10.84
CA ARG A 315 -12.45 -17.16 9.86
C ARG A 315 -11.30 -18.18 9.80
N GLY A 316 -10.12 -17.81 10.26
CA GLY A 316 -8.92 -18.67 10.21
C GLY A 316 -8.66 -19.18 8.81
N GLU A 317 -8.38 -20.50 8.67
CA GLU A 317 -8.08 -21.16 7.39
C GLU A 317 -9.21 -21.07 6.33
N SER A 318 -10.42 -20.67 6.73
CA SER A 318 -11.52 -20.43 5.78
C SER A 318 -11.52 -19.03 5.15
N SER A 319 -10.64 -18.15 5.60
CA SER A 319 -10.39 -16.86 4.96
C SER A 319 -9.67 -17.05 3.62
N ASN A 320 -10.06 -16.26 2.62
CA ASN A 320 -9.35 -16.18 1.35
C ASN A 320 -8.17 -15.18 1.39
N GLN A 321 -7.97 -14.55 2.54
CA GLN A 321 -6.92 -13.55 2.73
C GLN A 321 -5.72 -14.19 3.43
N PRO A 322 -4.50 -13.79 3.12
CA PRO A 322 -3.34 -14.09 3.96
C PRO A 322 -3.48 -13.37 5.31
N PHE A 323 -2.75 -13.83 6.32
CA PHE A 323 -2.66 -13.18 7.63
C PHE A 323 -3.90 -13.37 8.52
N GLN A 324 -4.25 -14.66 8.78
CA GLN A 324 -5.38 -15.01 9.62
C GLN A 324 -5.01 -15.16 11.10
N ASN A 325 -3.77 -15.54 11.42
CA ASN A 325 -3.22 -15.67 12.76
C ASN A 325 -1.70 -15.48 12.68
N ASP A 326 -1.28 -14.24 12.54
CA ASP A 326 0.08 -13.91 12.15
C ASP A 326 0.71 -12.92 13.11
N LEU A 327 2.04 -12.96 13.17
CA LEU A 327 2.87 -12.02 13.92
C LEU A 327 3.83 -11.33 12.97
N LEU A 328 3.73 -9.99 12.86
CA LEU A 328 4.75 -9.15 12.24
C LEU A 328 5.75 -8.71 13.30
N ALA A 329 7.04 -8.86 13.00
CA ALA A 329 8.14 -8.22 13.72
C ALA A 329 8.99 -7.42 12.73
N GLY A 330 9.16 -6.13 12.97
CA GLY A 330 9.87 -5.20 12.07
C GLY A 330 10.96 -4.41 12.77
N VAL A 331 11.98 -4.05 11.99
CA VAL A 331 13.06 -3.13 12.39
C VAL A 331 13.15 -2.00 11.38
N ARG A 332 12.93 -0.77 11.83
CA ARG A 332 13.05 0.45 11.03
C ARG A 332 14.34 1.20 11.40
N LEU A 333 15.08 1.61 10.40
CA LEU A 333 16.27 2.45 10.54
C LEU A 333 16.03 3.77 9.82
N SER A 334 16.10 4.88 10.53
CA SER A 334 16.04 6.23 9.95
C SER A 334 17.38 6.92 10.18
N PHE A 335 18.08 7.21 9.10
CA PHE A 335 19.45 7.71 9.15
C PHE A 335 19.56 9.21 9.45
N ASN A 336 18.45 9.94 9.46
CA ASN A 336 18.37 11.37 9.71
C ASN A 336 19.34 12.22 8.88
N ASP A 337 19.74 11.73 7.74
CA ASP A 337 20.64 12.40 6.81
C ASP A 337 19.89 13.33 5.83
N THR A 338 20.63 14.15 5.13
CA THR A 338 20.07 15.05 4.10
C THR A 338 19.49 14.29 2.89
N ALA A 339 19.85 13.02 2.73
CA ALA A 339 19.36 12.13 1.69
C ALA A 339 18.03 11.44 2.08
N THR A 340 17.55 11.66 3.31
CA THR A 340 16.35 11.00 3.85
C THR A 340 16.43 9.49 3.67
N THR A 341 17.57 8.90 4.06
CA THR A 341 17.79 7.46 3.96
C THR A 341 17.02 6.74 5.05
N ASP A 342 16.26 5.75 4.66
CA ASP A 342 15.48 4.88 5.54
C ASP A 342 15.54 3.42 5.08
N ALA A 343 15.30 2.51 6.01
CA ALA A 343 15.17 1.08 5.73
C ALA A 343 14.21 0.44 6.73
N LEU A 344 13.36 -0.47 6.24
CA LEU A 344 12.48 -1.31 7.03
C LEU A 344 12.74 -2.77 6.68
N LEU A 345 13.01 -3.59 7.69
CA LEU A 345 13.08 -5.04 7.58
C LEU A 345 11.90 -5.61 8.37
N GLY A 346 11.00 -6.31 7.70
CA GLY A 346 9.82 -6.94 8.27
C GLY A 346 9.85 -8.45 8.12
N LEU A 347 9.36 -9.17 9.12
CA LEU A 347 9.13 -10.61 9.10
C LEU A 347 7.71 -10.86 9.57
N VAL A 348 6.89 -11.47 8.69
CA VAL A 348 5.57 -11.96 9.05
C VAL A 348 5.65 -13.48 9.20
N GLN A 349 5.20 -13.99 10.34
CA GLN A 349 5.15 -15.39 10.67
C GLN A 349 3.70 -15.82 10.86
N ASP A 350 3.22 -16.70 9.99
CA ASP A 350 1.98 -17.45 10.20
C ASP A 350 2.16 -18.45 11.35
N LEU A 351 1.30 -18.33 12.35
CA LEU A 351 1.37 -19.12 13.59
C LEU A 351 0.66 -20.48 13.48
N ASP A 352 -0.19 -20.67 12.47
CA ASP A 352 -0.94 -21.91 12.23
C ASP A 352 -0.24 -22.81 11.20
N GLY A 353 -0.01 -22.30 9.98
CA GLY A 353 0.60 -23.05 8.88
C GLY A 353 2.13 -23.00 8.85
N GLY A 354 2.73 -22.03 9.55
CA GLY A 354 4.17 -21.84 9.65
C GLY A 354 4.81 -21.17 8.44
N ALA A 355 4.02 -20.61 7.53
CA ALA A 355 4.53 -19.81 6.42
C ALA A 355 5.23 -18.55 6.95
N THR A 356 6.28 -18.11 6.25
CA THR A 356 7.06 -16.95 6.67
C THR A 356 7.33 -16.06 5.48
N THR A 357 7.07 -14.77 5.61
CA THR A 357 7.42 -13.75 4.65
C THR A 357 8.43 -12.78 5.25
N LEU A 358 9.56 -12.59 4.58
CA LEU A 358 10.59 -11.60 4.94
C LEU A 358 10.57 -10.50 3.88
N SER A 359 10.36 -9.26 4.30
CA SER A 359 10.39 -8.06 3.46
C SER A 359 11.53 -7.14 3.86
N LEU A 360 12.11 -6.47 2.89
CA LEU A 360 13.07 -5.39 3.06
C LEU A 360 12.68 -4.25 2.12
N GLU A 361 12.54 -3.09 2.67
CA GLU A 361 12.35 -1.83 1.94
C GLU A 361 13.43 -0.86 2.37
N ALA A 362 14.05 -0.19 1.43
CA ALA A 362 15.05 0.82 1.73
C ALA A 362 15.02 1.90 0.66
N SER A 363 15.18 3.13 1.05
CA SER A 363 15.25 4.22 0.11
C SER A 363 16.26 5.29 0.51
N THR A 364 16.80 5.97 -0.50
CA THR A 364 17.72 7.09 -0.30
C THR A 364 17.64 8.05 -1.48
N ARG A 365 17.79 9.34 -1.21
CA ARG A 365 17.91 10.35 -2.26
C ARG A 365 19.35 10.41 -2.76
N LEU A 366 19.52 10.19 -4.05
CA LEU A 366 20.77 10.36 -4.76
C LEU A 366 20.77 11.73 -5.45
N PHE A 367 21.66 12.61 -5.06
CA PHE A 367 21.65 14.00 -5.52
C PHE A 367 20.34 14.73 -5.14
N GLU A 368 20.01 15.82 -5.79
CA GLU A 368 18.84 16.63 -5.43
C GLU A 368 17.52 16.09 -6.01
N SER A 369 17.59 15.45 -7.18
CA SER A 369 16.41 15.07 -7.98
C SER A 369 16.25 13.57 -8.19
N PHE A 370 17.14 12.72 -7.67
CA PHE A 370 17.02 11.28 -7.84
C PHE A 370 16.74 10.59 -6.51
N ARG A 371 15.90 9.55 -6.55
CA ARG A 371 15.70 8.61 -5.44
C ARG A 371 15.98 7.20 -5.92
N LEU A 372 16.73 6.44 -5.14
CA LEU A 372 16.89 5.01 -5.29
C LEU A 372 16.08 4.32 -4.21
N SER A 373 15.20 3.42 -4.62
CA SER A 373 14.48 2.53 -3.72
C SER A 373 14.85 1.08 -4.01
N VAL A 374 14.92 0.27 -2.98
CA VAL A 374 15.16 -1.18 -3.07
C VAL A 374 14.11 -1.88 -2.23
N GLU A 375 13.46 -2.84 -2.82
CA GLU A 375 12.47 -3.70 -2.18
C GLU A 375 12.86 -5.15 -2.41
N SER A 376 12.66 -6.00 -1.41
CA SER A 376 12.89 -7.44 -1.55
C SER A 376 11.87 -8.19 -0.72
N THR A 377 11.23 -9.19 -1.32
CA THR A 377 10.34 -10.10 -0.61
C THR A 377 10.80 -11.53 -0.80
N LYS A 378 10.87 -12.27 0.31
CA LYS A 378 11.25 -13.67 0.32
C LYS A 378 10.23 -14.50 1.09
N PHE A 379 9.73 -15.52 0.42
CA PHE A 379 8.77 -16.47 0.95
C PHE A 379 9.45 -17.77 1.39
N PHE A 380 9.05 -18.29 2.57
CA PHE A 380 9.55 -19.53 3.15
C PHE A 380 8.37 -20.36 3.66
N ASN A 381 8.50 -21.69 3.62
CA ASN A 381 7.56 -22.65 4.21
C ASN A 381 6.10 -22.45 3.78
N THR A 382 5.88 -21.97 2.56
CA THR A 382 4.55 -21.57 2.05
C THR A 382 3.56 -22.75 1.94
N GLY A 383 4.02 -23.99 2.01
CA GLY A 383 3.18 -25.19 1.83
C GLY A 383 2.10 -25.40 2.91
N GLY A 384 2.14 -24.66 4.02
CA GLY A 384 1.14 -24.69 5.08
C GLY A 384 0.03 -23.64 4.94
N ASP A 385 0.19 -22.68 4.03
CA ASP A 385 -0.77 -21.60 3.76
C ASP A 385 -1.18 -21.63 2.28
N ALA A 386 -2.46 -21.82 2.02
CA ALA A 386 -3.00 -21.94 0.66
C ALA A 386 -2.87 -20.65 -0.15
N SER A 387 -2.95 -19.49 0.50
CA SER A 387 -2.84 -18.17 -0.14
C SER A 387 -1.38 -17.83 -0.51
N LEU A 388 -0.41 -18.29 0.29
CA LEU A 388 1.02 -18.04 0.05
C LEU A 388 1.70 -19.13 -0.79
N GLN A 389 1.08 -20.30 -0.95
CA GLN A 389 1.68 -21.43 -1.69
C GLN A 389 2.03 -21.06 -3.14
N ALA A 390 1.24 -20.24 -3.80
CA ALA A 390 1.49 -19.75 -5.15
C ALA A 390 2.82 -18.98 -5.26
N PHE A 391 3.26 -18.34 -4.18
CA PHE A 391 4.45 -17.49 -4.15
C PHE A 391 5.74 -18.21 -3.78
N GLU A 392 5.76 -19.54 -3.64
CA GLU A 392 6.95 -20.33 -3.26
C GLU A 392 8.20 -20.02 -4.10
N ASN A 393 8.02 -19.76 -5.42
CA ASN A 393 9.10 -19.47 -6.36
C ASN A 393 9.18 -18.00 -6.76
N GLU A 394 8.37 -17.14 -6.15
CA GLU A 394 8.18 -15.74 -6.55
C GLU A 394 8.93 -14.74 -5.65
N SER A 395 9.91 -15.22 -4.89
CA SER A 395 10.81 -14.34 -4.13
C SER A 395 11.62 -13.45 -5.07
N TYR A 396 11.70 -12.15 -4.76
CA TYR A 396 12.34 -11.17 -5.63
C TYR A 396 13.14 -10.10 -4.88
N ILE A 397 13.97 -9.40 -5.64
CA ILE A 397 14.54 -8.11 -5.29
C ILE A 397 14.25 -7.14 -6.42
N LYS A 398 13.79 -5.95 -6.09
CA LYS A 398 13.41 -4.86 -6.99
C LYS A 398 14.24 -3.62 -6.66
N ALA A 399 14.73 -2.93 -7.66
CA ALA A 399 15.38 -1.64 -7.52
C ALA A 399 14.71 -0.64 -8.45
N ASP A 400 14.30 0.51 -7.92
CA ASP A 400 13.72 1.62 -8.66
C ASP A 400 14.61 2.86 -8.56
N LEU A 401 14.87 3.48 -9.70
CA LEU A 401 15.55 4.77 -9.79
C LEU A 401 14.58 5.80 -10.36
N SER A 402 14.14 6.72 -9.53
CA SER A 402 13.19 7.79 -9.86
C SER A 402 13.88 9.14 -10.01
N TYR A 403 13.58 9.88 -11.07
CA TYR A 403 13.96 11.28 -11.30
C TYR A 403 12.76 12.19 -11.09
N PHE A 404 12.87 13.15 -10.19
CA PHE A 404 11.84 14.13 -9.84
C PHE A 404 12.09 15.49 -10.49
N PHE A 405 11.03 16.14 -11.00
CA PHE A 405 11.08 17.45 -11.65
C PHE A 405 9.88 18.34 -11.29
#